data_8cd86e3624a91653cb08c8fe4833e785
#
_entry.id   8cd86e3624a91653cb08c8fe4833e785
#
_cell.length_a   1.000
_cell.length_b   1.000
_cell.length_c   1.000
_cell.angle_alpha   90.00
_cell.angle_beta   90.00
_cell.angle_gamma   90.00
#
_symmetry.space_group_name_H-M   'P 1'
#
loop_
_entity.id
_entity.type
_entity.pdbx_description
1 polymer ?
#
loop_
_entity_poly.entity_id
_entity_poly.type
_entity_poly.pdbx_seq_one_letter_code
_entity_poly.pdbx_strand_id
1 'polypeptide(L)'
;MFSIEVSNLHWMDGVNQSEDLCLHGDAIAVIGDEVLKYDHATVSSTALYLLKSIKENHKIHESNQMLPCCGFFMIANETLSKVDISGCPNGVDWSVIHENDNVILITEAEKRTVIPIDEYRKTVFAFADLIESFYNSAEDKKVPEDEFDRKGYIAFWNEWRALRYEISPPTDLFNALIIP
;
A
#
# COMPACT_ATOMS: atom_id res chain seq x y z
N MET A 1 -1.87 20.61 4.15
CA MET A 1 -2.98 19.65 3.97
C MET A 1 -2.46 18.43 3.21
N PHE A 2 -2.88 17.23 3.60
CA PHE A 2 -2.65 15.99 2.86
C PHE A 2 -3.98 15.28 2.67
N SER A 3 -4.26 14.85 1.45
CA SER A 3 -5.36 13.93 1.16
C SER A 3 -4.93 12.94 0.08
N ILE A 4 -5.55 11.78 0.09
CA ILE A 4 -5.41 10.78 -0.98
C ILE A 4 -6.78 10.20 -1.28
N GLU A 5 -7.10 10.11 -2.55
CA GLU A 5 -8.37 9.63 -3.07
C GLU A 5 -8.13 8.63 -4.19
N VAL A 6 -9.08 7.75 -4.40
CA VAL A 6 -9.06 6.78 -5.49
C VAL A 6 -10.42 6.68 -6.13
N SER A 7 -10.43 6.49 -7.44
CA SER A 7 -11.61 6.20 -8.25
C SER A 7 -11.34 5.03 -9.19
N ASN A 8 -12.37 4.54 -9.86
CA ASN A 8 -12.26 3.47 -10.86
C ASN A 8 -11.55 2.22 -10.32
N LEU A 9 -11.86 1.82 -9.08
CA LEU A 9 -11.31 0.58 -8.50
C LEU A 9 -11.69 -0.63 -9.35
N HIS A 10 -10.71 -1.42 -9.76
CA HIS A 10 -10.92 -2.57 -10.63
C HIS A 10 -9.81 -3.62 -10.48
N TRP A 11 -10.13 -4.86 -10.86
CA TRP A 11 -9.17 -5.92 -11.10
C TRP A 11 -8.75 -5.89 -12.56
N MET A 12 -7.59 -6.45 -12.88
CA MET A 12 -7.03 -6.43 -14.24
C MET A 12 -7.97 -7.11 -15.24
N ASP A 13 -8.21 -6.45 -16.37
CA ASP A 13 -9.03 -6.98 -17.45
C ASP A 13 -8.44 -8.27 -18.04
N GLY A 14 -9.29 -9.28 -18.24
CA GLY A 14 -8.90 -10.56 -18.83
C GLY A 14 -8.25 -11.56 -17.85
N VAL A 15 -8.05 -11.16 -16.60
CA VAL A 15 -7.65 -12.06 -15.50
C VAL A 15 -8.89 -12.43 -14.69
N ASN A 16 -8.95 -13.68 -14.21
CA ASN A 16 -10.00 -14.06 -13.27
C ASN A 16 -9.88 -13.21 -12.00
N GLN A 17 -10.97 -12.60 -11.59
CA GLN A 17 -11.02 -11.70 -10.42
C GLN A 17 -10.45 -12.34 -9.15
N SER A 18 -10.70 -13.62 -8.94
CA SER A 18 -10.16 -14.37 -7.79
C SER A 18 -8.66 -14.63 -7.86
N GLU A 19 -8.04 -14.49 -9.03
CA GLU A 19 -6.60 -14.75 -9.27
C GLU A 19 -5.76 -13.47 -9.32
N ASP A 20 -6.39 -12.31 -9.58
CA ASP A 20 -5.70 -11.02 -9.49
C ASP A 20 -5.57 -10.59 -8.02
N LEU A 21 -4.34 -10.54 -7.55
CA LEU A 21 -4.02 -10.21 -6.16
C LEU A 21 -3.81 -8.71 -5.91
N CYS A 22 -3.72 -7.92 -6.99
CA CYS A 22 -3.42 -6.49 -6.94
C CYS A 22 -4.63 -5.66 -7.33
N LEU A 23 -5.11 -4.80 -6.44
CA LEU A 23 -6.17 -3.86 -6.76
C LEU A 23 -5.62 -2.63 -7.48
N HIS A 24 -6.26 -2.24 -8.57
CA HIS A 24 -5.92 -1.08 -9.38
C HIS A 24 -6.97 0.03 -9.26
N GLY A 25 -6.56 1.26 -9.57
CA GLY A 25 -7.46 2.42 -9.59
C GLY A 25 -6.74 3.71 -9.97
N ASP A 26 -7.50 4.76 -10.23
CA ASP A 26 -6.96 6.08 -10.51
C ASP A 26 -6.77 6.83 -9.19
N ALA A 27 -5.52 7.09 -8.82
CA ALA A 27 -5.16 7.67 -7.54
C ALA A 27 -4.78 9.15 -7.68
N ILE A 28 -5.22 9.95 -6.70
CA ILE A 28 -4.89 11.37 -6.60
C ILE A 28 -4.43 11.66 -5.16
N ALA A 29 -3.18 12.14 -5.02
CA ALA A 29 -2.69 12.67 -3.76
C ALA A 29 -2.57 14.19 -3.84
N VAL A 30 -3.05 14.91 -2.81
CA VAL A 30 -2.86 16.35 -2.67
C VAL A 30 -1.92 16.59 -1.51
N ILE A 31 -0.79 17.24 -1.78
CA ILE A 31 0.26 17.55 -0.81
C ILE A 31 0.51 19.07 -0.84
N GLY A 32 -0.01 19.77 0.17
CA GLY A 32 0.02 21.24 0.18
C GLY A 32 -0.83 21.82 -0.94
N ASP A 33 -0.18 22.42 -1.94
CA ASP A 33 -0.76 22.99 -3.16
C ASP A 33 -0.52 22.13 -4.41
N GLU A 34 0.18 21.00 -4.27
CA GLU A 34 0.46 20.10 -5.38
C GLU A 34 -0.55 18.96 -5.48
N VAL A 35 -0.91 18.64 -6.71
CA VAL A 35 -1.81 17.54 -7.04
C VAL A 35 -1.02 16.51 -7.85
N LEU A 36 -0.80 15.37 -7.24
CA LEU A 36 -0.09 14.22 -7.82
C LEU A 36 -1.12 13.19 -8.27
N LYS A 37 -1.04 12.76 -9.53
CA LYS A 37 -2.03 11.82 -10.10
C LYS A 37 -1.33 10.68 -10.80
N TYR A 38 -1.92 9.49 -10.67
CA TYR A 38 -1.52 8.33 -11.44
C TYR A 38 -2.73 7.48 -11.79
N ASP A 39 -3.01 7.36 -13.10
CA ASP A 39 -4.10 6.53 -13.61
C ASP A 39 -3.65 5.05 -13.62
N HIS A 40 -4.54 4.14 -13.25
CA HIS A 40 -4.25 2.71 -13.13
C HIS A 40 -3.12 2.35 -12.14
N ALA A 41 -2.98 3.12 -11.06
CA ALA A 41 -2.05 2.78 -9.98
C ALA A 41 -2.39 1.43 -9.35
N THR A 42 -1.37 0.72 -8.85
CA THR A 42 -1.58 -0.45 -7.97
C THR A 42 -1.90 0.05 -6.56
N VAL A 43 -3.18 0.38 -6.33
CA VAL A 43 -3.64 1.07 -5.12
C VAL A 43 -3.56 0.21 -3.85
N SER A 44 -3.55 -1.12 -3.99
CA SER A 44 -3.25 -2.01 -2.87
C SER A 44 -1.82 -1.84 -2.35
N SER A 45 -0.84 -1.71 -3.25
CA SER A 45 0.55 -1.40 -2.88
C SER A 45 0.67 0.00 -2.30
N THR A 46 -0.01 1.00 -2.89
CA THR A 46 -0.10 2.36 -2.34
C THR A 46 -0.55 2.34 -0.88
N ALA A 47 -1.63 1.62 -0.58
CA ALA A 47 -2.18 1.55 0.76
C ALA A 47 -1.18 0.94 1.75
N LEU A 48 -0.48 -0.14 1.37
CA LEU A 48 0.55 -0.75 2.21
C LEU A 48 1.75 0.19 2.44
N TYR A 49 2.23 0.89 1.40
CA TYR A 49 3.32 1.86 1.56
C TYR A 49 2.93 3.03 2.47
N LEU A 50 1.71 3.54 2.34
CA LEU A 50 1.18 4.55 3.23
C LEU A 50 1.10 4.04 4.69
N LEU A 51 0.63 2.81 4.91
CA LEU A 51 0.62 2.20 6.24
C LEU A 51 2.03 2.07 6.84
N LYS A 52 3.01 1.62 6.06
CA LYS A 52 4.42 1.57 6.47
C LYS A 52 4.93 2.96 6.84
N SER A 53 4.62 3.96 6.04
CA SER A 53 5.08 5.33 6.21
C SER A 53 4.52 6.05 7.46
N ILE A 54 3.55 5.45 8.18
CA ILE A 54 3.13 5.95 9.49
C ILE A 54 4.24 5.80 10.54
N LYS A 55 5.12 4.81 10.39
CA LYS A 55 6.17 4.48 11.37
C LYS A 55 7.58 4.59 10.80
N GLU A 56 7.72 4.51 9.49
CA GLU A 56 9.00 4.45 8.79
C GLU A 56 9.15 5.66 7.86
N ASN A 57 10.36 6.20 7.74
CA ASN A 57 10.63 7.20 6.71
C ASN A 57 10.60 6.55 5.34
N HIS A 58 10.09 7.29 4.36
CA HIS A 58 10.21 6.97 2.94
C HIS A 58 10.88 8.15 2.23
N LYS A 59 11.80 7.86 1.31
CA LYS A 59 12.44 8.90 0.51
C LYS A 59 12.33 8.59 -0.97
N ILE A 60 12.07 9.62 -1.74
CA ILE A 60 12.06 9.57 -3.20
C ILE A 60 13.36 8.91 -3.69
N HIS A 61 13.23 8.00 -4.65
CA HIS A 61 14.31 7.27 -5.32
C HIS A 61 15.09 6.26 -4.45
N GLU A 62 14.75 6.08 -3.17
CA GLU A 62 15.40 5.07 -2.31
C GLU A 62 14.69 3.71 -2.35
N SER A 63 13.40 3.68 -2.69
CA SER A 63 12.57 2.48 -2.71
C SER A 63 11.44 2.59 -3.73
N ASN A 64 10.40 1.80 -3.57
CA ASN A 64 9.23 1.83 -4.43
C ASN A 64 8.45 3.15 -4.29
N GLN A 65 7.80 3.59 -5.38
CA GLN A 65 7.00 4.81 -5.37
C GLN A 65 5.75 4.67 -4.51
N MET A 66 5.28 5.78 -3.95
CA MET A 66 4.06 5.83 -3.15
C MET A 66 2.78 5.56 -3.98
N LEU A 67 2.78 5.94 -5.27
CA LEU A 67 1.77 5.55 -6.26
C LEU A 67 2.44 4.70 -7.34
N PRO A 68 2.63 3.39 -7.13
CA PRO A 68 3.31 2.53 -8.09
C PRO A 68 2.43 2.24 -9.31
N CYS A 69 3.04 2.15 -10.48
CA CYS A 69 2.33 1.78 -11.71
C CYS A 69 1.99 0.28 -11.72
N CYS A 70 2.74 -0.53 -11.03
CA CYS A 70 2.57 -1.98 -10.96
C CYS A 70 3.21 -2.53 -9.68
N GLY A 71 2.75 -3.69 -9.25
CA GLY A 71 3.30 -4.41 -8.11
C GLY A 71 3.45 -5.90 -8.47
N PHE A 72 4.42 -6.23 -9.33
CA PHE A 72 4.54 -7.58 -9.89
C PHE A 72 4.97 -8.62 -8.89
N PHE A 73 5.87 -8.26 -7.98
CA PHE A 73 6.46 -9.23 -7.06
C PHE A 73 6.27 -8.78 -5.62
N MET A 74 5.61 -9.62 -4.86
CA MET A 74 5.50 -9.50 -3.41
C MET A 74 6.56 -10.40 -2.78
N ILE A 75 7.68 -9.83 -2.33
CA ILE A 75 8.84 -10.56 -1.80
C ILE A 75 8.71 -10.64 -0.29
N ALA A 76 8.32 -11.81 0.22
CA ALA A 76 8.16 -12.03 1.65
C ALA A 76 9.50 -12.16 2.37
N ASN A 77 9.58 -11.67 3.62
CA ASN A 77 10.66 -12.04 4.52
C ASN A 77 10.46 -13.49 5.05
N GLU A 78 11.48 -14.05 5.71
CA GLU A 78 11.48 -15.43 6.20
C GLU A 78 10.31 -15.74 7.17
N THR A 79 9.87 -14.75 7.94
CA THR A 79 8.80 -14.90 8.94
C THR A 79 7.41 -14.59 8.39
N LEU A 80 7.28 -14.24 7.13
CA LEU A 80 6.05 -13.79 6.47
C LEU A 80 5.35 -12.62 7.19
N SER A 81 6.11 -11.81 7.92
CA SER A 81 5.60 -10.67 8.67
C SER A 81 5.77 -9.35 7.94
N LYS A 82 6.61 -9.33 6.89
CA LYS A 82 6.89 -8.16 6.05
C LYS A 82 6.99 -8.57 4.59
N VAL A 83 6.58 -7.67 3.72
CA VAL A 83 6.68 -7.82 2.27
C VAL A 83 7.41 -6.61 1.67
N ASP A 84 8.31 -6.88 0.74
CA ASP A 84 8.80 -5.89 -0.20
C ASP A 84 8.11 -6.08 -1.55
N ILE A 85 7.56 -5.00 -2.11
CA ILE A 85 6.82 -5.06 -3.37
C ILE A 85 7.69 -4.43 -4.44
N SER A 86 8.16 -5.23 -5.39
CA SER A 86 8.97 -4.77 -6.50
C SER A 86 8.12 -4.58 -7.75
N GLY A 87 8.24 -3.41 -8.38
CA GLY A 87 7.54 -3.04 -9.60
C GLY A 87 8.42 -2.23 -10.55
N CYS A 88 7.81 -1.66 -11.58
CA CYS A 88 8.53 -0.77 -12.49
C CYS A 88 8.70 0.63 -11.89
N PRO A 89 9.72 1.41 -12.32
CA PRO A 89 10.01 2.73 -11.73
C PRO A 89 9.16 3.88 -12.30
N ASN A 90 7.99 3.59 -12.86
CA ASN A 90 7.17 4.59 -13.58
C ASN A 90 6.00 5.14 -12.74
N GLY A 91 6.05 5.00 -11.43
CA GLY A 91 5.05 5.54 -10.53
C GLY A 91 5.26 7.02 -10.19
N VAL A 92 4.43 7.53 -9.30
CA VAL A 92 4.57 8.86 -8.70
C VAL A 92 5.02 8.71 -7.26
N ASP A 93 5.96 9.57 -6.84
CA ASP A 93 6.58 9.45 -5.53
C ASP A 93 6.66 10.77 -4.76
N TRP A 94 6.76 10.67 -3.45
CA TRP A 94 7.08 11.76 -2.53
C TRP A 94 7.73 11.20 -1.27
N SER A 95 8.59 11.98 -0.63
CA SER A 95 9.18 11.57 0.65
C SER A 95 8.23 11.78 1.81
N VAL A 96 8.31 10.90 2.79
CA VAL A 96 7.60 10.95 4.08
C VAL A 96 8.66 10.90 5.17
N ILE A 97 8.90 12.01 5.85
CA ILE A 97 9.97 12.15 6.85
C ILE A 97 9.36 12.48 8.20
N HIS A 98 9.67 11.68 9.20
CA HIS A 98 9.22 11.93 10.58
C HIS A 98 10.11 12.96 11.27
N GLU A 99 9.47 13.96 11.87
CA GLU A 99 10.14 14.99 12.65
C GLU A 99 9.27 15.36 13.87
N ASN A 100 9.69 14.94 15.06
CA ASN A 100 8.92 15.07 16.30
C ASN A 100 7.50 14.45 16.15
N ASP A 101 6.46 15.22 16.44
CA ASP A 101 5.05 14.82 16.32
C ASP A 101 4.45 15.10 14.92
N ASN A 102 5.30 15.33 13.92
CA ASN A 102 4.87 15.65 12.56
C ASN A 102 5.46 14.70 11.53
N VAL A 103 4.80 14.66 10.40
CA VAL A 103 5.31 14.09 9.15
C VAL A 103 5.55 15.24 8.18
N ILE A 104 6.71 15.25 7.53
CA ILE A 104 7.03 16.19 6.47
C ILE A 104 6.94 15.44 5.16
N LEU A 105 6.00 15.84 4.32
CA LEU A 105 5.87 15.36 2.95
C LEU A 105 6.69 16.27 2.03
N ILE A 106 7.53 15.67 1.19
CA ILE A 106 8.40 16.39 0.26
C ILE A 106 8.17 15.83 -1.13
N THR A 107 7.68 16.67 -2.04
CA THR A 107 7.41 16.28 -3.44
C THR A 107 8.70 16.32 -4.30
N GLU A 108 8.63 15.82 -5.53
CA GLU A 108 9.75 15.93 -6.50
C GLU A 108 10.12 17.39 -6.81
N ALA A 109 9.18 18.32 -6.69
CA ALA A 109 9.44 19.76 -6.81
C ALA A 109 10.08 20.37 -5.55
N GLU A 110 10.56 19.54 -4.60
CA GLU A 110 11.18 19.94 -3.33
C GLU A 110 10.26 20.76 -2.40
N LYS A 111 8.95 20.78 -2.68
CA LYS A 111 7.99 21.45 -1.79
C LYS A 111 7.74 20.62 -0.55
N ARG A 112 7.74 21.29 0.60
CA ARG A 112 7.61 20.70 1.92
C ARG A 112 6.27 21.05 2.51
N THR A 113 5.54 20.02 2.96
CA THR A 113 4.27 20.16 3.67
C THR A 113 4.35 19.44 5.01
N VAL A 114 4.18 20.16 6.11
CA VAL A 114 4.20 19.62 7.48
C VAL A 114 2.78 19.23 7.87
N ILE A 115 2.60 18.00 8.34
CA ILE A 115 1.32 17.43 8.77
C ILE A 115 1.49 16.83 10.17
N PRO A 116 0.61 17.13 11.14
CA PRO A 116 0.59 16.41 12.41
C PRO A 116 0.45 14.90 12.18
N ILE A 117 1.21 14.08 12.91
CA ILE A 117 1.24 12.62 12.69
C ILE A 117 -0.16 11.99 12.83
N ASP A 118 -0.99 12.48 13.72
CA ASP A 118 -2.33 11.94 13.92
C ASP A 118 -3.27 12.28 12.76
N GLU A 119 -3.12 13.44 12.12
CA GLU A 119 -3.87 13.80 10.91
C GLU A 119 -3.40 12.95 9.72
N TYR A 120 -2.09 12.76 9.57
CA TYR A 120 -1.52 11.89 8.56
C TYR A 120 -2.04 10.46 8.71
N ARG A 121 -1.92 9.88 9.92
CA ARG A 121 -2.42 8.54 10.25
C ARG A 121 -3.90 8.38 9.92
N LYS A 122 -4.73 9.36 10.29
CA LYS A 122 -6.17 9.33 10.00
C LYS A 122 -6.46 9.24 8.49
N THR A 123 -5.75 10.04 7.69
CA THR A 123 -5.89 10.02 6.23
C THR A 123 -5.46 8.68 5.65
N VAL A 124 -4.30 8.16 6.09
CA VAL A 124 -3.77 6.87 5.65
C VAL A 124 -4.72 5.71 6.01
N PHE A 125 -5.23 5.70 7.24
CA PHE A 125 -6.16 4.66 7.67
C PHE A 125 -7.47 4.69 6.88
N ALA A 126 -8.02 5.87 6.61
CA ALA A 126 -9.23 6.00 5.81
C ALA A 126 -9.04 5.46 4.38
N PHE A 127 -7.88 5.71 3.77
CA PHE A 127 -7.55 5.16 2.45
C PHE A 127 -7.38 3.63 2.51
N ALA A 128 -6.63 3.12 3.48
CA ALA A 128 -6.44 1.67 3.65
C ALA A 128 -7.77 0.95 3.87
N ASP A 129 -8.65 1.49 4.73
CA ASP A 129 -9.98 0.92 5.00
C ASP A 129 -10.86 0.86 3.74
N LEU A 130 -10.78 1.87 2.87
CA LEU A 130 -11.47 1.88 1.59
C LEU A 130 -11.00 0.74 0.68
N ILE A 131 -9.67 0.56 0.59
CA ILE A 131 -9.06 -0.51 -0.22
C ILE A 131 -9.44 -1.89 0.34
N GLU A 132 -9.30 -2.11 1.65
CA GLU A 132 -9.66 -3.37 2.29
C GLU A 132 -11.17 -3.68 2.14
N SER A 133 -12.02 -2.67 2.25
CA SER A 133 -13.47 -2.83 2.02
C SER A 133 -13.79 -3.30 0.61
N PHE A 134 -13.03 -2.87 -0.39
CA PHE A 134 -13.20 -3.34 -1.76
C PHE A 134 -12.81 -4.82 -1.91
N TYR A 135 -11.69 -5.25 -1.30
CA TYR A 135 -11.34 -6.68 -1.25
C TYR A 135 -12.43 -7.51 -0.59
N ASN A 136 -12.96 -7.06 0.55
CA ASN A 136 -14.02 -7.75 1.29
C ASN A 136 -15.36 -7.84 0.56
N SER A 137 -15.60 -6.96 -0.42
CA SER A 137 -16.81 -6.97 -1.26
C SER A 137 -16.67 -7.76 -2.55
N ALA A 138 -15.46 -8.17 -2.89
CA ALA A 138 -15.14 -8.95 -4.08
C ALA A 138 -15.26 -10.45 -3.83
N GLU A 139 -15.05 -11.26 -4.88
CA GLU A 139 -14.89 -12.70 -4.72
C GLU A 139 -13.64 -13.03 -3.89
N ASP A 140 -13.72 -14.09 -3.09
CA ASP A 140 -12.58 -14.59 -2.31
C ASP A 140 -11.36 -14.83 -3.21
N LYS A 141 -10.22 -14.32 -2.80
CA LYS A 141 -8.98 -14.50 -3.56
C LYS A 141 -8.47 -15.92 -3.46
N LYS A 142 -8.12 -16.49 -4.59
CA LYS A 142 -7.40 -17.76 -4.63
C LYS A 142 -5.98 -17.57 -4.14
N VAL A 143 -5.61 -18.33 -3.14
CA VAL A 143 -4.21 -18.38 -2.69
C VAL A 143 -3.36 -18.98 -3.80
N PRO A 144 -2.27 -18.32 -4.24
CA PRO A 144 -1.43 -18.84 -5.32
C PRO A 144 -0.87 -20.24 -5.05
N GLU A 145 -0.81 -21.07 -6.10
CA GLU A 145 -0.17 -22.39 -6.01
C GLU A 145 1.35 -22.27 -5.96
N ASP A 146 1.91 -21.29 -6.68
CA ASP A 146 3.33 -20.99 -6.61
C ASP A 146 3.73 -20.56 -5.20
N GLU A 147 4.84 -21.11 -4.71
CA GLU A 147 5.28 -20.88 -3.33
C GLU A 147 5.75 -19.44 -3.09
N PHE A 148 6.40 -18.83 -4.07
CA PHE A 148 6.89 -17.46 -3.97
C PHE A 148 5.73 -16.47 -3.88
N ASP A 149 4.78 -16.55 -4.81
CA ASP A 149 3.61 -15.67 -4.86
C ASP A 149 2.72 -15.87 -3.64
N ARG A 150 2.54 -17.12 -3.21
CA ARG A 150 1.77 -17.45 -1.98
C ARG A 150 2.38 -16.81 -0.75
N LYS A 151 3.69 -16.95 -0.55
CA LYS A 151 4.40 -16.34 0.58
C LYS A 151 4.31 -14.82 0.54
N GLY A 152 4.47 -14.23 -0.63
CA GLY A 152 4.33 -12.79 -0.84
C GLY A 152 2.96 -12.27 -0.44
N TYR A 153 1.90 -12.93 -0.91
CA TYR A 153 0.52 -12.54 -0.61
C TYR A 153 0.16 -12.71 0.88
N ILE A 154 0.61 -13.79 1.51
CA ILE A 154 0.44 -14.00 2.96
C ILE A 154 1.18 -12.89 3.74
N ALA A 155 2.42 -12.58 3.39
CA ALA A 155 3.21 -11.53 4.04
C ALA A 155 2.57 -10.15 3.87
N PHE A 156 1.99 -9.85 2.69
CA PHE A 156 1.26 -8.62 2.43
C PHE A 156 0.14 -8.40 3.45
N TRP A 157 -0.74 -9.38 3.63
CA TRP A 157 -1.85 -9.27 4.56
C TRP A 157 -1.44 -9.34 6.03
N ASN A 158 -0.38 -10.07 6.35
CA ASN A 158 0.17 -10.08 7.70
C ASN A 158 0.74 -8.71 8.09
N GLU A 159 1.51 -8.10 7.20
CA GLU A 159 2.06 -6.75 7.44
C GLU A 159 0.94 -5.70 7.50
N TRP A 160 -0.04 -5.78 6.58
CA TRP A 160 -1.22 -4.92 6.61
C TRP A 160 -1.92 -4.95 7.97
N ARG A 161 -2.26 -6.13 8.47
CA ARG A 161 -2.94 -6.31 9.76
C ARG A 161 -2.11 -5.80 10.93
N ALA A 162 -0.81 -6.05 10.90
CA ALA A 162 0.10 -5.55 11.93
C ALA A 162 0.17 -4.01 11.96
N LEU A 163 0.18 -3.37 10.79
CA LEU A 163 0.26 -1.92 10.66
C LEU A 163 -1.10 -1.23 10.93
N ARG A 164 -2.19 -1.82 10.44
CA ARG A 164 -3.52 -1.22 10.53
C ARG A 164 -4.22 -1.50 11.86
N TYR A 165 -4.10 -2.73 12.39
CA TYR A 165 -4.86 -3.21 13.54
C TYR A 165 -3.99 -3.62 14.73
N GLU A 166 -2.66 -3.49 14.62
CA GLU A 166 -1.69 -3.93 15.64
C GLU A 166 -1.80 -5.44 15.96
N ILE A 167 -2.28 -6.24 15.01
CA ILE A 167 -2.40 -7.69 15.15
C ILE A 167 -1.06 -8.33 14.77
N SER A 168 -0.44 -9.06 15.70
CA SER A 168 0.75 -9.84 15.40
C SER A 168 0.43 -10.96 14.38
N PRO A 169 1.32 -11.21 13.41
CA PRO A 169 1.16 -12.32 12.48
C PRO A 169 0.98 -13.63 13.24
N PRO A 170 0.09 -14.53 12.77
CA PRO A 170 -0.03 -15.85 13.37
C PRO A 170 1.29 -16.60 13.27
N THR A 171 1.68 -17.27 14.34
CA THR A 171 2.92 -18.09 14.41
C THR A 171 2.82 -19.37 13.60
N ASP A 172 1.63 -19.73 13.15
CA ASP A 172 1.35 -20.93 12.37
C ASP A 172 0.88 -20.55 10.96
N LEU A 173 1.63 -21.00 9.95
CA LEU A 173 1.38 -20.75 8.52
C LEU A 173 -0.02 -21.22 8.06
N PHE A 174 -0.60 -22.24 8.71
CA PHE A 174 -1.95 -22.73 8.39
C PHE A 174 -3.07 -21.80 8.85
N ASN A 175 -2.85 -21.01 9.90
CA ASN A 175 -3.79 -20.02 10.40
C ASN A 175 -3.64 -18.63 9.75
N ALA A 176 -2.60 -18.44 8.94
CA ALA A 176 -2.39 -17.21 8.16
C ALA A 176 -3.37 -17.07 6.98
N LEU A 177 -4.12 -18.11 6.66
CA LEU A 177 -5.02 -18.20 5.49
C LEU A 177 -6.38 -17.53 5.67
N ILE A 178 -6.63 -16.77 6.73
CA ILE A 178 -7.79 -15.88 6.80
C ILE A 178 -7.42 -14.60 6.04
N ILE A 179 -7.41 -14.71 4.74
CA ILE A 179 -7.36 -13.59 3.79
C ILE A 179 -8.80 -13.08 3.67
N PRO A 180 -9.02 -11.75 3.66
CA PRO A 180 -10.36 -11.21 3.48
C PRO A 180 -10.99 -11.67 2.19
#